data_45c31d58d6001809fc9dfb1192cef742
#
_entry.id   45c31d58d6001809fc9dfb1192cef742
#
_cell.length_a   1.000
_cell.length_b   1.000
_cell.length_c   1.000
_cell.angle_alpha   90.00
_cell.angle_beta   90.00
_cell.angle_gamma   90.00
#
_symmetry.space_group_name_H-M   'P 1'
#
loop_
_entity.id
_entity.type
_entity.pdbx_description
1 polymer ?
#
loop_
_entity_poly.entity_id
_entity_poly.type
_entity_poly.pdbx_seq_one_letter_code
_entity_poly.pdbx_strand_id
1 'polypeptide(L)'
;MGKNYIFSFDYRLRSKRHIPLEIRLESADGSRCYAKDNFYPETGGWKKREGVLHAEGTDDSARLVLISNEPVNIELDMISLFPQATFYDRKNGLRLDIARMISDMKPRFMRFPGGCLIHSGSLDKDDRAGMYRWKNTVGPLFKRPTRNNRWGYNQSMGLGFYEYFQFCEDIG
;
A
#
# COMPACT_ATOMS: atom_id res chain seq x y z
N MET A 1 13.32 2.66 19.96
CA MET A 1 12.42 1.50 20.10
C MET A 1 11.94 1.11 18.71
N GLY A 2 12.06 -0.18 18.37
CA GLY A 2 11.64 -0.69 17.07
C GLY A 2 10.15 -0.51 16.81
N LYS A 3 9.78 -0.36 15.53
CA LYS A 3 8.38 -0.27 15.09
C LYS A 3 8.01 -1.53 14.33
N ASN A 4 6.78 -1.96 14.48
CA ASN A 4 6.21 -3.05 13.69
C ASN A 4 5.59 -2.52 12.41
N TYR A 5 5.85 -3.25 11.32
CA TYR A 5 5.25 -3.00 10.01
C TYR A 5 4.55 -4.27 9.53
N ILE A 6 3.35 -4.13 9.03
CA ILE A 6 2.61 -5.19 8.37
C ILE A 6 2.95 -5.12 6.89
N PHE A 7 3.54 -6.18 6.35
CA PHE A 7 3.70 -6.34 4.90
C PHE A 7 2.63 -7.27 4.36
N SER A 8 2.23 -7.05 3.12
CA SER A 8 1.46 -8.04 2.37
C SER A 8 1.73 -7.93 0.89
N PHE A 9 1.56 -9.03 0.18
CA PHE A 9 1.55 -9.09 -1.28
C PHE A 9 0.76 -10.30 -1.75
N ASP A 10 0.20 -10.20 -2.94
CA ASP A 10 -0.35 -11.34 -3.66
C ASP A 10 0.75 -11.95 -4.53
N TYR A 11 0.82 -13.26 -4.60
CA TYR A 11 1.83 -13.97 -5.38
C TYR A 11 1.25 -15.16 -6.13
N ARG A 12 1.91 -15.50 -7.23
CA ARG A 12 1.67 -16.73 -7.97
C ARG A 12 2.99 -17.34 -8.38
N LEU A 13 3.32 -18.51 -7.81
CA LEU A 13 4.55 -19.25 -8.15
C LEU A 13 4.36 -19.99 -9.47
N ARG A 14 5.24 -19.70 -10.43
CA ARG A 14 5.30 -20.37 -11.71
C ARG A 14 6.35 -21.48 -11.78
N SER A 15 7.34 -21.41 -10.89
CA SER A 15 8.34 -22.46 -10.72
C SER A 15 7.73 -23.70 -10.10
N LYS A 16 8.21 -24.90 -10.53
CA LYS A 16 7.86 -26.16 -9.88
C LYS A 16 8.65 -26.42 -8.59
N ARG A 17 9.73 -25.66 -8.36
CA ARG A 17 10.57 -25.77 -7.17
C ARG A 17 10.04 -24.86 -6.07
N HIS A 18 9.99 -25.35 -4.83
CA HIS A 18 9.71 -24.58 -3.64
C HIS A 18 11.00 -23.91 -3.15
N ILE A 19 11.33 -22.76 -3.72
CA ILE A 19 12.51 -21.99 -3.35
C ILE A 19 12.12 -21.03 -2.25
N PRO A 20 12.82 -21.03 -1.10
CA PRO A 20 12.55 -20.09 -0.02
C PRO A 20 12.83 -18.66 -0.49
N LEU A 21 11.96 -17.74 -0.09
CA LEU A 21 12.11 -16.31 -0.30
C LEU A 21 12.28 -15.63 1.05
N GLU A 22 13.15 -14.64 1.08
CA GLU A 22 13.34 -13.80 2.25
C GLU A 22 12.79 -12.40 1.96
N ILE A 23 11.97 -11.89 2.88
CA ILE A 23 11.46 -10.52 2.86
C ILE A 23 12.30 -9.73 3.85
N ARG A 24 12.92 -8.63 3.41
CA ARG A 24 13.75 -7.77 4.26
C ARG A 24 13.32 -6.32 4.22
N LEU A 25 13.47 -5.66 5.37
CA LEU A 25 13.63 -4.22 5.48
C LEU A 25 15.13 -3.97 5.65
N GLU A 26 15.74 -3.27 4.70
CA GLU A 26 17.19 -3.03 4.70
C GLU A 26 17.55 -1.61 4.30
N SER A 27 18.81 -1.19 4.56
CA SER A 27 19.35 0.07 4.08
C SER A 27 19.39 0.11 2.55
N ALA A 28 19.46 1.33 1.99
CA ALA A 28 19.45 1.53 0.54
C ALA A 28 20.57 0.75 -0.19
N ASP A 29 21.73 0.59 0.44
CA ASP A 29 22.89 -0.16 -0.07
C ASP A 29 22.86 -1.66 0.27
N GLY A 30 21.88 -2.12 1.08
CA GLY A 30 21.74 -3.51 1.50
C GLY A 30 22.73 -3.95 2.59
N SER A 31 23.58 -3.05 3.11
CA SER A 31 24.60 -3.38 4.10
C SER A 31 24.01 -3.68 5.49
N ARG A 32 22.85 -3.14 5.80
CA ARG A 32 22.17 -3.30 7.09
C ARG A 32 20.76 -3.83 6.92
N CYS A 33 20.45 -4.93 7.60
CA CYS A 33 19.12 -5.50 7.69
C CYS A 33 18.44 -5.02 8.99
N TYR A 34 17.27 -4.39 8.88
CA TYR A 34 16.49 -3.91 10.03
C TYR A 34 15.44 -4.89 10.49
N ALA A 35 14.90 -5.70 9.58
CA ALA A 35 13.95 -6.76 9.87
C ALA A 35 13.91 -7.75 8.72
N LYS A 36 13.59 -9.00 9.02
CA LYS A 36 13.41 -10.05 7.99
C LYS A 36 12.36 -11.06 8.38
N ASP A 37 11.78 -11.68 7.36
CA ASP A 37 10.89 -12.83 7.46
C ASP A 37 11.17 -13.76 6.29
N ASN A 38 10.93 -15.06 6.48
CA ASN A 38 11.12 -16.07 5.46
C ASN A 38 9.78 -16.71 5.11
N PHE A 39 9.57 -17.02 3.83
CA PHE A 39 8.42 -17.80 3.44
C PHE A 39 8.72 -18.76 2.29
N TYR A 40 7.94 -19.82 2.23
CA TYR A 40 8.02 -20.84 1.18
C TYR A 40 6.78 -20.67 0.30
N PRO A 41 6.94 -20.11 -0.93
CA PRO A 41 5.81 -19.92 -1.82
C PRO A 41 5.28 -21.27 -2.30
N GLU A 42 3.96 -21.39 -2.30
CA GLU A 42 3.25 -22.59 -2.75
C GLU A 42 2.80 -22.43 -4.21
N THR A 43 2.80 -23.53 -4.94
CA THR A 43 2.25 -23.56 -6.32
C THR A 43 0.73 -23.40 -6.35
N GLY A 44 0.20 -23.06 -7.53
CA GLY A 44 -1.23 -22.92 -7.76
C GLY A 44 -1.63 -21.55 -8.28
N GLY A 45 -2.87 -21.12 -7.97
CA GLY A 45 -3.39 -19.81 -8.31
C GLY A 45 -2.75 -18.68 -7.49
N TRP A 46 -3.31 -17.48 -7.63
CA TRP A 46 -2.93 -16.35 -6.78
C TRP A 46 -3.20 -16.65 -5.32
N LYS A 47 -2.20 -16.36 -4.49
CA LYS A 47 -2.25 -16.52 -3.03
C LYS A 47 -1.74 -15.24 -2.38
N LYS A 48 -2.19 -15.00 -1.14
CA LYS A 48 -1.73 -13.86 -0.35
C LYS A 48 -0.72 -14.29 0.70
N ARG A 49 0.38 -13.52 0.81
CA ARG A 49 1.30 -13.56 1.94
C ARG A 49 1.14 -12.27 2.76
N GLU A 50 1.04 -12.43 4.06
CA GLU A 50 1.02 -11.32 5.01
C GLU A 50 1.87 -11.69 6.22
N GLY A 51 2.56 -10.73 6.80
CA GLY A 51 3.38 -10.92 7.99
C GLY A 51 3.74 -9.59 8.65
N VAL A 52 4.48 -9.68 9.76
CA VAL A 52 4.94 -8.53 10.53
C VAL A 52 6.45 -8.49 10.52
N LEU A 53 7.01 -7.33 10.19
CA LEU A 53 8.43 -7.02 10.32
C LEU A 53 8.63 -6.11 11.53
N HIS A 54 9.47 -6.55 12.48
CA HIS A 54 9.87 -5.75 13.62
C HIS A 54 11.17 -5.02 13.31
N ALA A 55 11.09 -3.73 12.96
CA ALA A 55 12.25 -2.95 12.57
C ALA A 55 13.08 -2.52 13.77
N GLU A 56 14.36 -2.92 13.83
CA GLU A 56 15.30 -2.62 14.92
C GLU A 56 16.04 -1.28 14.73
N GLY A 57 15.70 -0.52 13.71
CA GLY A 57 16.34 0.77 13.40
C GLY A 57 15.41 1.76 12.73
N THR A 58 15.93 2.98 12.55
CA THR A 58 15.29 4.05 11.78
C THR A 58 16.20 4.42 10.62
N ASP A 59 15.65 4.45 9.42
CA ASP A 59 16.35 4.82 8.20
C ASP A 59 15.36 5.40 7.20
N ASP A 60 15.56 6.65 6.79
CA ASP A 60 14.67 7.36 5.86
C ASP A 60 14.81 6.86 4.41
N SER A 61 15.85 6.09 4.13
CA SER A 61 16.16 5.52 2.83
C SER A 61 15.98 3.99 2.81
N ALA A 62 15.39 3.40 3.85
CA ALA A 62 15.14 1.97 3.93
C ALA A 62 14.26 1.49 2.78
N ARG A 63 14.51 0.26 2.32
CA ARG A 63 13.74 -0.40 1.27
C ARG A 63 13.20 -1.74 1.72
N LEU A 64 12.04 -2.12 1.19
CA LEU A 64 11.50 -3.47 1.28
C LEU A 64 11.99 -4.27 0.07
N VAL A 65 12.62 -5.40 0.33
CA VAL A 65 13.15 -6.28 -0.73
C VAL A 65 12.66 -7.70 -0.57
N LEU A 66 12.50 -8.38 -1.69
CA LEU A 66 12.22 -9.80 -1.78
C LEU A 66 13.45 -10.47 -2.40
N ILE A 67 14.06 -11.42 -1.69
CA ILE A 67 15.32 -12.03 -2.07
C ILE A 67 15.11 -13.52 -2.29
N SER A 68 15.70 -14.04 -3.34
CA SER A 68 15.85 -15.47 -3.60
C SER A 68 17.30 -15.79 -3.85
N ASN A 69 17.79 -16.87 -3.25
CA ASN A 69 19.16 -17.37 -3.45
C ASN A 69 19.30 -18.22 -4.73
N GLU A 70 18.17 -18.60 -5.35
CA GLU A 70 18.12 -19.34 -6.61
C GLU A 70 17.14 -18.65 -7.58
N PRO A 71 17.31 -18.88 -8.89
CA PRO A 71 16.36 -18.36 -9.86
C PRO A 71 14.94 -18.88 -9.60
N VAL A 72 13.98 -17.98 -9.43
CA VAL A 72 12.58 -18.27 -9.20
C VAL A 72 11.71 -17.51 -10.18
N ASN A 73 10.70 -18.16 -10.72
CA ASN A 73 9.68 -17.51 -11.54
C ASN A 73 8.42 -17.33 -10.67
N ILE A 74 8.24 -16.11 -10.18
CA ILE A 74 7.12 -15.73 -9.33
C ILE A 74 6.53 -14.41 -9.82
N GLU A 75 5.22 -14.34 -9.86
CA GLU A 75 4.49 -13.11 -10.13
C GLU A 75 4.08 -12.49 -8.81
N LEU A 76 4.18 -11.18 -8.71
CA LEU A 76 3.85 -10.41 -7.50
C LEU A 76 2.87 -9.30 -7.85
N ASP A 77 1.91 -9.06 -6.96
CA ASP A 77 0.95 -7.98 -7.06
C ASP A 77 0.59 -7.44 -5.67
N MET A 78 -0.05 -6.27 -5.61
CA MET A 78 -0.57 -5.65 -4.38
C MET A 78 0.44 -5.56 -3.24
N ILE A 79 1.72 -5.31 -3.56
CA ILE A 79 2.78 -5.19 -2.56
C ILE A 79 2.51 -3.99 -1.67
N SER A 80 2.49 -4.21 -0.36
CA SER A 80 2.25 -3.18 0.63
C SER A 80 3.11 -3.34 1.88
N LEU A 81 3.42 -2.20 2.50
CA LEU A 81 4.09 -2.12 3.79
C LEU A 81 3.47 -0.96 4.58
N PHE A 82 2.81 -1.27 5.68
CA PHE A 82 2.14 -0.29 6.53
C PHE A 82 2.65 -0.38 7.97
N PRO A 83 2.75 0.74 8.71
CA PRO A 83 2.90 0.68 10.15
C PRO A 83 1.79 -0.16 10.78
N GLN A 84 2.11 -0.96 11.79
CA GLN A 84 1.07 -1.70 12.53
C GLN A 84 0.18 -0.76 13.32
N ALA A 85 0.76 0.28 13.92
CA ALA A 85 0.00 1.31 14.62
C ALA A 85 -0.51 2.34 13.61
N THR A 86 -1.81 2.34 13.39
CA THR A 86 -2.54 3.27 12.52
C THR A 86 -3.61 4.03 13.30
N PHE A 87 -4.23 5.02 12.69
CA PHE A 87 -5.33 5.74 13.31
C PHE A 87 -6.53 4.79 13.49
N TYR A 88 -7.03 4.70 14.73
CA TYR A 88 -8.06 3.73 15.17
C TYR A 88 -7.68 2.26 14.92
N ASP A 89 -6.37 1.95 14.88
CA ASP A 89 -5.84 0.60 14.66
C ASP A 89 -6.43 -0.12 13.42
N ARG A 90 -6.83 0.66 12.41
CA ARG A 90 -7.39 0.10 11.18
C ARG A 90 -6.30 -0.54 10.34
N LYS A 91 -6.58 -1.72 9.83
CA LYS A 91 -5.66 -2.42 8.92
C LYS A 91 -5.36 -1.55 7.70
N ASN A 92 -4.07 -1.34 7.41
CA ASN A 92 -3.60 -0.44 6.34
C ASN A 92 -4.21 0.98 6.45
N GLY A 93 -4.47 1.40 7.68
CA GLY A 93 -5.12 2.66 8.00
C GLY A 93 -4.24 3.88 7.81
N LEU A 94 -4.80 5.03 8.17
CA LEU A 94 -4.12 6.31 8.06
C LEU A 94 -2.94 6.41 9.03
N ARG A 95 -1.93 7.17 8.66
CA ARG A 95 -0.81 7.52 9.55
C ARG A 95 -1.33 8.17 10.82
N LEU A 96 -0.95 7.55 11.94
CA LEU A 96 -1.45 7.94 13.27
C LEU A 96 -1.17 9.40 13.61
N ASP A 97 0.04 9.87 13.32
CA ASP A 97 0.48 11.24 13.63
C ASP A 97 -0.31 12.29 12.84
N ILE A 98 -0.42 12.12 11.52
CA ILE A 98 -1.14 13.07 10.65
C ILE A 98 -2.65 13.05 10.94
N ALA A 99 -3.24 11.86 11.07
CA ALA A 99 -4.66 11.74 11.32
C ALA A 99 -5.06 12.33 12.69
N ARG A 100 -4.22 12.17 13.71
CA ARG A 100 -4.41 12.84 15.01
C ARG A 100 -4.36 14.36 14.89
N MET A 101 -3.37 14.90 14.19
CA MET A 101 -3.26 16.34 14.00
C MET A 101 -4.53 16.93 13.33
N ILE A 102 -5.07 16.23 12.33
CA ILE A 102 -6.33 16.66 11.68
C ILE A 102 -7.50 16.53 12.63
N SER A 103 -7.59 15.43 13.37
CA SER A 103 -8.64 15.21 14.37
C SER A 103 -8.63 16.28 15.46
N ASP A 104 -7.45 16.65 15.95
CA ASP A 104 -7.27 17.67 17.02
C ASP A 104 -7.69 19.08 16.55
N MET A 105 -7.63 19.36 15.25
CA MET A 105 -8.17 20.61 14.68
C MET A 105 -9.70 20.69 14.73
N LYS A 106 -10.39 19.58 14.97
CA LYS A 106 -11.86 19.49 15.02
C LYS A 106 -12.54 20.11 13.79
N PRO A 107 -12.20 19.65 12.58
CA PRO A 107 -12.75 20.24 11.35
C PRO A 107 -14.25 20.04 11.28
N ARG A 108 -14.99 21.07 10.83
CA ARG A 108 -16.45 21.01 10.65
C ARG A 108 -16.86 20.37 9.33
N PHE A 109 -15.95 20.29 8.38
CA PHE A 109 -16.17 19.65 7.08
C PHE A 109 -14.84 19.23 6.47
N MET A 110 -14.90 18.27 5.56
CA MET A 110 -13.77 17.83 4.76
C MET A 110 -14.10 17.95 3.27
N ARG A 111 -13.18 18.54 2.50
CA ARG A 111 -13.29 18.63 1.03
C ARG A 111 -12.26 17.71 0.39
N PHE A 112 -12.73 16.74 -0.38
CA PHE A 112 -11.90 15.82 -1.15
C PHE A 112 -12.56 15.50 -2.52
N PRO A 113 -11.86 14.95 -3.50
CA PRO A 113 -10.42 14.65 -3.56
C PRO A 113 -9.58 15.87 -3.94
N GLY A 114 -10.21 17.02 -4.20
CA GLY A 114 -9.57 18.25 -4.65
C GLY A 114 -9.84 18.55 -6.13
N GLY A 115 -9.85 19.86 -6.46
CA GLY A 115 -10.23 20.36 -7.79
C GLY A 115 -9.34 19.81 -8.91
N CYS A 116 -8.04 19.82 -8.71
CA CYS A 116 -7.08 19.36 -9.73
C CYS A 116 -7.25 17.89 -10.12
N LEU A 117 -7.70 17.04 -9.20
CA LEU A 117 -8.00 15.63 -9.51
C LEU A 117 -9.26 15.47 -10.36
N ILE A 118 -10.30 16.26 -10.04
CA ILE A 118 -11.59 16.19 -10.74
C ILE A 118 -11.47 16.74 -12.17
N HIS A 119 -10.64 17.75 -12.38
CA HIS A 119 -10.45 18.39 -13.68
C HIS A 119 -9.61 17.57 -14.67
N SER A 120 -9.10 16.42 -14.28
CA SER A 120 -8.30 15.56 -15.16
C SER A 120 -9.22 14.77 -16.10
N GLY A 121 -8.76 14.58 -17.35
CA GLY A 121 -9.50 13.88 -18.38
C GLY A 121 -10.54 14.76 -19.08
N SER A 122 -11.18 14.20 -20.08
CA SER A 122 -12.24 14.84 -20.87
C SER A 122 -13.50 13.99 -20.92
N LEU A 123 -14.57 14.54 -21.51
CA LEU A 123 -15.80 13.79 -21.79
C LEU A 123 -15.66 12.88 -23.02
N ASP A 124 -14.56 12.97 -23.75
CA ASP A 124 -14.28 12.09 -24.85
C ASP A 124 -14.21 10.64 -24.34
N LYS A 125 -14.83 9.72 -25.10
CA LYS A 125 -14.86 8.30 -24.74
C LYS A 125 -13.46 7.70 -24.66
N ASP A 126 -12.51 8.19 -25.43
CA ASP A 126 -11.14 7.69 -25.52
C ASP A 126 -10.24 8.23 -24.39
N ASP A 127 -10.65 9.34 -23.74
CA ASP A 127 -9.95 9.96 -22.60
C ASP A 127 -10.68 9.75 -21.24
N ARG A 128 -11.70 8.92 -21.20
CA ARG A 128 -12.43 8.62 -19.95
C ARG A 128 -11.57 7.95 -18.88
N ALA A 129 -10.51 7.28 -19.29
CA ALA A 129 -9.55 6.69 -18.35
C ALA A 129 -8.84 7.75 -17.49
N GLY A 130 -8.65 8.97 -18.04
CA GLY A 130 -8.08 10.11 -17.32
C GLY A 130 -9.01 10.77 -16.31
N MET A 131 -10.32 10.50 -16.35
CA MET A 131 -11.30 11.13 -15.44
C MET A 131 -11.25 10.51 -14.05
N TYR A 132 -11.33 11.36 -13.01
CA TYR A 132 -11.56 10.89 -11.66
C TYR A 132 -13.01 10.42 -11.50
N ARG A 133 -13.18 9.13 -11.23
CA ARG A 133 -14.51 8.55 -10.99
C ARG A 133 -14.54 8.02 -9.56
N TRP A 134 -15.39 8.60 -8.71
CA TRP A 134 -15.51 8.17 -7.32
C TRP A 134 -15.86 6.68 -7.19
N LYS A 135 -16.65 6.10 -8.11
CA LYS A 135 -16.97 4.68 -8.15
C LYS A 135 -15.76 3.77 -8.27
N ASN A 136 -14.68 4.26 -8.87
CA ASN A 136 -13.42 3.53 -8.98
C ASN A 136 -12.60 3.54 -7.67
N THR A 137 -13.05 4.29 -6.67
CA THR A 137 -12.36 4.43 -5.38
C THR A 137 -13.04 3.68 -4.24
N VAL A 138 -14.08 2.88 -4.55
CA VAL A 138 -14.82 2.07 -3.57
C VAL A 138 -14.73 0.59 -3.94
N GLY A 139 -14.99 -0.28 -2.96
CA GLY A 139 -14.88 -1.73 -3.11
C GLY A 139 -13.47 -2.27 -2.84
N PRO A 140 -13.20 -3.55 -3.13
CA PRO A 140 -11.92 -4.18 -2.85
C PRO A 140 -10.75 -3.48 -3.53
N LEU A 141 -9.64 -3.28 -2.82
CA LEU A 141 -8.47 -2.54 -3.31
C LEU A 141 -7.91 -3.10 -4.62
N PHE A 142 -7.84 -4.43 -4.76
CA PHE A 142 -7.33 -5.08 -5.97
C PHE A 142 -8.21 -4.88 -7.22
N LYS A 143 -9.44 -4.39 -7.06
CA LYS A 143 -10.34 -4.02 -8.16
C LYS A 143 -10.31 -2.54 -8.52
N ARG A 144 -9.66 -1.72 -7.69
CA ARG A 144 -9.57 -0.28 -7.94
C ARG A 144 -8.50 0.00 -9.00
N PRO A 145 -8.86 0.64 -10.12
CA PRO A 145 -7.87 0.92 -11.17
C PRO A 145 -6.87 1.97 -10.70
N THR A 146 -5.60 1.76 -11.00
CA THR A 146 -4.61 2.82 -10.91
C THR A 146 -4.78 3.80 -12.06
N ARG A 147 -4.39 5.04 -11.85
CA ARG A 147 -4.36 6.07 -12.90
C ARG A 147 -3.11 6.91 -12.81
N ASN A 148 -2.58 7.32 -13.93
CA ASN A 148 -1.62 8.41 -14.01
C ASN A 148 -2.34 9.72 -13.70
N ASN A 149 -1.75 10.50 -12.81
CA ASN A 149 -2.25 11.84 -12.54
C ASN A 149 -1.43 12.90 -13.29
N ARG A 150 -1.92 14.14 -13.28
CA ARG A 150 -1.26 15.25 -13.94
C ARG A 150 0.11 15.66 -13.37
N TRP A 151 0.49 15.11 -12.23
CA TRP A 151 1.79 15.34 -11.59
C TRP A 151 2.83 14.27 -11.93
N GLY A 152 2.50 13.31 -12.81
CA GLY A 152 3.43 12.31 -13.33
C GLY A 152 3.65 11.08 -12.45
N TYR A 153 2.75 10.81 -11.51
CA TYR A 153 2.79 9.57 -10.72
C TYR A 153 1.47 8.82 -10.74
N ASN A 154 1.53 7.53 -10.42
CA ASN A 154 0.36 6.67 -10.37
C ASN A 154 -0.38 6.81 -9.04
N GLN A 155 -1.69 6.98 -9.11
CA GLN A 155 -2.60 6.90 -7.96
C GLN A 155 -3.27 5.53 -7.92
N SER A 156 -3.14 4.84 -6.79
CA SER A 156 -3.70 3.50 -6.58
C SER A 156 -5.19 3.51 -6.23
N MET A 157 -5.80 4.67 -5.97
CA MET A 157 -7.15 4.82 -5.41
C MET A 157 -7.34 4.07 -4.05
N GLY A 158 -6.23 3.75 -3.37
CA GLY A 158 -6.25 3.07 -2.07
C GLY A 158 -6.87 3.90 -0.95
N LEU A 159 -6.72 5.24 -1.01
CA LEU A 159 -7.47 6.20 -0.21
C LEU A 159 -8.59 6.75 -1.09
N GLY A 160 -9.80 6.21 -0.94
CA GLY A 160 -10.96 6.55 -1.74
C GLY A 160 -12.12 7.10 -0.92
N PHE A 161 -13.30 7.16 -1.54
CA PHE A 161 -14.49 7.73 -0.89
C PHE A 161 -14.87 6.98 0.39
N TYR A 162 -14.77 5.66 0.40
CA TYR A 162 -15.06 4.87 1.59
C TYR A 162 -14.14 5.26 2.76
N GLU A 163 -12.84 5.32 2.52
CA GLU A 163 -11.84 5.64 3.53
C GLU A 163 -11.96 7.10 4.01
N TYR A 164 -12.32 8.03 3.14
CA TYR A 164 -12.58 9.42 3.53
C TYR A 164 -13.82 9.53 4.42
N PHE A 165 -14.92 8.87 4.09
CA PHE A 165 -16.11 8.86 4.94
C PHE A 165 -15.84 8.19 6.28
N GLN A 166 -15.11 7.07 6.28
CA GLN A 166 -14.70 6.42 7.50
C GLN A 166 -13.85 7.34 8.38
N PHE A 167 -12.92 8.09 7.79
CA PHE A 167 -12.11 9.06 8.53
C PHE A 167 -12.98 10.20 9.09
N CYS A 168 -13.94 10.71 8.33
CA CYS A 168 -14.89 11.72 8.84
C CYS A 168 -15.68 11.19 10.03
N GLU A 169 -16.15 9.94 9.98
CA GLU A 169 -16.86 9.30 11.09
C GLU A 169 -15.95 9.14 12.32
N ASP A 170 -14.68 8.75 12.10
CA ASP A 170 -13.70 8.54 13.18
C ASP A 170 -13.34 9.84 13.92
N ILE A 171 -13.43 10.99 13.28
CA ILE A 171 -13.05 12.28 13.91
C ILE A 171 -14.26 13.11 14.41
N GLY A 172 -15.51 12.67 14.17
CA GLY A 172 -16.77 13.32 14.60
C GLY A 172 -17.20 14.39 13.62
#